data_f80db7704061d18cd48954bf54691a5c
#
_entry.id   f80db7704061d18cd48954bf54691a5c
#
_cell.length_a   1.000
_cell.length_b   1.000
_cell.length_c   1.000
_cell.angle_alpha   90.00
_cell.angle_beta   90.00
_cell.angle_gamma   90.00
#
_symmetry.space_group_name_H-M   'P 1'
#
loop_
_entity.id
_entity.type
_entity.pdbx_description
1 polymer ?
#
loop_
_entity_poly.entity_id
_entity_poly.type
_entity_poly.pdbx_seq_one_letter_code
_entity_poly.pdbx_strand_id
1 'polypeptide(L)'
;PTLNLGRQLAPALFEYNRQGAWNGHIPVTAVNSAILVFAAVLLGVDQVVFSNERSASYGSLILAPDGSVTGEVNHQWSKGWAFERAFGEHVQAHVAADLQYYSLLRPLSELAVARQFAKSDRYDAHFSSCNRNFHILGERPASRWCGVCPKCHFVFLALAPFMPKPRLVAIFGRNLLDDAGQVPGYDALLEFRDHKPFECVGEGRESRAAMAALVERPEWREDEIVERFAREIRPQLGDGEL
;
A
#
# COMPACT_ATOMS: atom_id res chain seq x y z
N PRO A 1 -5.80 11.22 24.37
CA PRO A 1 -5.49 10.01 25.13
C PRO A 1 -5.12 8.87 24.17
N THR A 2 -4.20 8.00 24.58
CA THR A 2 -3.75 6.84 23.80
C THR A 2 -4.16 5.58 24.56
N LEU A 3 -4.74 4.60 23.87
CA LEU A 3 -5.06 3.28 24.40
C LEU A 3 -4.16 2.25 23.73
N ASN A 4 -3.49 1.43 24.53
CA ASN A 4 -2.68 0.32 24.04
C ASN A 4 -3.44 -0.99 24.20
N LEU A 5 -3.70 -1.68 23.10
CA LEU A 5 -4.31 -3.01 23.06
C LEU A 5 -3.24 -4.04 22.75
N GLY A 6 -2.94 -4.92 23.71
CA GLY A 6 -1.97 -5.99 23.55
C GLY A 6 -2.55 -7.17 22.76
N ARG A 7 -1.76 -7.73 21.84
CA ARG A 7 -2.07 -8.97 21.13
C ARG A 7 -0.85 -9.89 21.16
N GLN A 8 -1.07 -11.13 21.53
CA GLN A 8 -0.04 -12.16 21.52
C GLN A 8 -0.34 -13.20 20.44
N LEU A 9 0.63 -13.44 19.57
CA LEU A 9 0.56 -14.50 18.57
C LEU A 9 1.05 -15.82 19.20
N ALA A 10 0.39 -16.93 18.83
CA ALA A 10 0.83 -18.24 19.29
C ALA A 10 2.24 -18.55 18.77
N PRO A 11 3.19 -19.02 19.62
CA PRO A 11 4.54 -19.40 19.18
C PRO A 11 4.54 -20.45 18.07
N ALA A 12 3.54 -21.34 18.04
CA ALA A 12 3.36 -22.36 17.02
C ALA A 12 3.30 -21.79 15.60
N LEU A 13 2.76 -20.57 15.41
CA LEU A 13 2.72 -19.91 14.10
C LEU A 13 4.14 -19.73 13.53
N PHE A 14 5.07 -19.28 14.36
CA PHE A 14 6.45 -19.05 13.96
C PHE A 14 7.21 -20.34 13.74
N GLU A 15 6.90 -21.38 14.53
CA GLU A 15 7.50 -22.70 14.36
C GLU A 15 7.06 -23.36 13.04
N TYR A 16 5.76 -23.34 12.73
CA TYR A 16 5.26 -23.84 11.45
C TYR A 16 5.86 -23.10 10.27
N ASN A 17 6.05 -21.77 10.36
CA ASN A 17 6.72 -21.00 9.31
C ASN A 17 8.16 -21.45 9.08
N ARG A 18 8.92 -21.72 10.16
CA ARG A 18 10.29 -22.25 10.04
C ARG A 18 10.33 -23.63 9.38
N GLN A 19 9.29 -24.42 9.58
CA GLN A 19 9.13 -25.76 8.95
C GLN A 19 8.61 -25.67 7.51
N GLY A 20 8.45 -24.47 6.95
CA GLY A 20 7.98 -24.26 5.57
C GLY A 20 6.47 -24.32 5.39
N ALA A 21 5.69 -24.33 6.47
CA ALA A 21 4.24 -24.26 6.37
C ALA A 21 3.77 -22.92 5.80
N TRP A 22 2.76 -22.97 4.97
CA TRP A 22 2.12 -21.79 4.42
C TRP A 22 1.30 -21.09 5.50
N ASN A 23 1.59 -19.81 5.75
CA ASN A 23 0.81 -19.00 6.68
C ASN A 23 -0.23 -18.12 5.98
N GLY A 24 -0.18 -18.04 4.65
CA GLY A 24 -1.07 -17.20 3.85
C GLY A 24 -1.08 -15.73 4.28
N HIS A 25 -2.07 -15.00 3.83
CA HIS A 25 -2.36 -13.66 4.32
C HIS A 25 -3.40 -13.74 5.44
N ILE A 26 -2.92 -13.78 6.69
CA ILE A 26 -3.79 -13.70 7.87
C ILE A 26 -4.57 -12.39 7.78
N PRO A 27 -5.91 -12.39 7.94
CA PRO A 27 -6.73 -11.19 7.79
C PRO A 27 -6.56 -10.25 9.00
N VAL A 28 -5.37 -9.71 9.17
CA VAL A 28 -4.97 -8.90 10.34
C VAL A 28 -5.89 -7.71 10.54
N THR A 29 -6.34 -7.07 9.45
CA THR A 29 -7.25 -5.93 9.55
C THR A 29 -8.60 -6.35 10.12
N ALA A 30 -9.16 -7.48 9.70
CA ALA A 30 -10.41 -8.00 10.28
C ALA A 30 -10.26 -8.32 11.78
N VAL A 31 -9.14 -8.94 12.17
CA VAL A 31 -8.83 -9.22 13.59
C VAL A 31 -8.74 -7.91 14.38
N ASN A 32 -8.01 -6.91 13.87
CA ASN A 32 -7.90 -5.62 14.53
C ASN A 32 -9.24 -4.88 14.58
N SER A 33 -10.08 -4.99 13.55
CA SER A 33 -11.43 -4.42 13.52
C SER A 33 -12.31 -4.99 14.64
N ALA A 34 -12.30 -6.31 14.81
CA ALA A 34 -13.04 -6.97 15.89
C ALA A 34 -12.54 -6.55 17.28
N ILE A 35 -11.21 -6.45 17.47
CA ILE A 35 -10.61 -5.98 18.72
C ILE A 35 -11.03 -4.53 19.02
N LEU A 36 -11.01 -3.66 18.02
CA LEU A 36 -11.38 -2.25 18.19
C LEU A 36 -12.88 -2.07 18.45
N VAL A 37 -13.74 -2.84 17.79
CA VAL A 37 -15.18 -2.86 18.09
C VAL A 37 -15.44 -3.31 19.51
N PHE A 38 -14.79 -4.38 19.97
CA PHE A 38 -14.88 -4.84 21.35
C PHE A 38 -14.42 -3.76 22.34
N ALA A 39 -13.28 -3.10 22.07
CA ALA A 39 -12.80 -2.00 22.90
C ALA A 39 -13.75 -0.80 22.89
N ALA A 40 -14.34 -0.45 21.74
CA ALA A 40 -15.30 0.63 21.62
C ALA A 40 -16.54 0.40 22.49
N VAL A 41 -17.10 -0.82 22.46
CA VAL A 41 -18.23 -1.21 23.31
C VAL A 41 -17.88 -1.07 24.81
N LEU A 42 -16.72 -1.57 25.23
CA LEU A 42 -16.27 -1.49 26.64
C LEU A 42 -16.03 -0.06 27.11
N LEU A 43 -15.63 0.84 26.21
CA LEU A 43 -15.30 2.23 26.53
C LEU A 43 -16.46 3.21 26.29
N GLY A 44 -17.59 2.73 25.77
CA GLY A 44 -18.72 3.58 25.41
C GLY A 44 -18.39 4.55 24.27
N VAL A 45 -17.57 4.11 23.31
CA VAL A 45 -17.22 4.88 22.11
C VAL A 45 -18.11 4.42 20.95
N ASP A 46 -18.65 5.35 20.20
CA ASP A 46 -19.63 5.12 19.14
C ASP A 46 -19.04 5.06 17.72
N GLN A 47 -17.72 5.24 17.58
CA GLN A 47 -17.05 5.22 16.26
C GLN A 47 -15.74 4.45 16.29
N VAL A 48 -15.57 3.57 15.31
CA VAL A 48 -14.29 2.92 14.97
C VAL A 48 -13.89 3.38 13.56
N VAL A 49 -12.85 4.19 13.49
CA VAL A 49 -12.41 4.83 12.24
C VAL A 49 -11.09 4.26 11.79
N PHE A 50 -11.07 3.73 10.55
CA PHE A 50 -9.86 3.27 9.86
C PHE A 50 -9.36 4.30 8.85
N SER A 51 -8.17 4.05 8.30
CA SER A 51 -7.55 4.86 7.26
C SER A 51 -7.33 4.08 5.96
N ASN A 52 -8.21 3.10 5.67
CA ASN A 52 -8.13 2.39 4.40
C ASN A 52 -8.57 3.31 3.26
N GLU A 53 -7.78 3.36 2.21
CA GLU A 53 -8.00 4.12 1.00
C GLU A 53 -8.75 3.28 -0.06
N ARG A 54 -9.06 3.90 -1.20
CA ARG A 54 -9.82 3.27 -2.28
C ARG A 54 -9.10 2.05 -2.87
N SER A 55 -7.80 2.15 -3.10
CA SER A 55 -7.00 1.10 -3.75
C SER A 55 -6.94 -0.20 -2.94
N ALA A 56 -7.23 -0.17 -1.64
CA ALA A 56 -7.35 -1.38 -0.82
C ALA A 56 -8.47 -2.34 -1.27
N SER A 57 -9.40 -1.86 -2.10
CA SER A 57 -10.47 -2.69 -2.67
C SER A 57 -10.05 -3.45 -3.94
N TYR A 58 -8.91 -3.11 -4.54
CA TYR A 58 -8.44 -3.74 -5.79
C TYR A 58 -7.50 -4.90 -5.48
N GLY A 59 -7.79 -6.05 -6.10
CA GLY A 59 -6.95 -7.25 -6.04
C GLY A 59 -5.92 -7.32 -7.15
N SER A 60 -5.16 -8.40 -7.15
CA SER A 60 -4.30 -8.80 -8.25
C SER A 60 -5.06 -9.76 -9.18
N LEU A 61 -4.90 -9.59 -10.48
CA LEU A 61 -5.51 -10.47 -11.47
C LEU A 61 -4.84 -11.84 -11.46
N ILE A 62 -5.64 -12.89 -11.58
CA ILE A 62 -5.15 -14.25 -11.80
C ILE A 62 -5.27 -14.51 -13.31
N LEU A 63 -4.14 -14.82 -13.92
CA LEU A 63 -4.09 -15.13 -15.34
C LEU A 63 -3.96 -16.63 -15.56
N ALA A 64 -4.65 -17.13 -16.59
CA ALA A 64 -4.40 -18.46 -17.15
C ALA A 64 -3.10 -18.47 -17.96
N PRO A 65 -2.56 -19.65 -18.35
CA PRO A 65 -1.35 -19.74 -19.15
C PRO A 65 -1.42 -19.04 -20.52
N ASP A 66 -2.62 -18.84 -21.06
CA ASP A 66 -2.89 -18.12 -22.30
C ASP A 66 -3.02 -16.60 -22.13
N GLY A 67 -2.83 -16.08 -20.90
CA GLY A 67 -2.95 -14.66 -20.57
C GLY A 67 -4.39 -14.19 -20.29
N SER A 68 -5.39 -15.06 -20.41
CA SER A 68 -6.77 -14.70 -20.06
C SER A 68 -6.96 -14.53 -18.55
N VAL A 69 -7.78 -13.53 -18.15
CA VAL A 69 -8.10 -13.30 -16.74
C VAL A 69 -9.10 -14.38 -16.27
N THR A 70 -8.69 -15.17 -15.28
CA THR A 70 -9.53 -16.23 -14.67
C THR A 70 -10.14 -15.82 -13.34
N GLY A 71 -9.65 -14.76 -12.72
CA GLY A 71 -10.16 -14.26 -11.45
C GLY A 71 -9.36 -13.10 -10.90
N GLU A 72 -9.77 -12.65 -9.73
CA GLU A 72 -9.10 -11.61 -8.95
C GLU A 72 -8.89 -12.11 -7.52
N VAL A 73 -7.71 -11.90 -6.95
CA VAL A 73 -7.42 -12.16 -5.54
C VAL A 73 -7.00 -10.88 -4.84
N ASN A 74 -7.76 -10.50 -3.84
CA ASN A 74 -7.39 -9.39 -2.96
C ASN A 74 -6.79 -9.93 -1.66
N HIS A 75 -5.46 -9.95 -1.55
CA HIS A 75 -4.74 -10.37 -0.35
C HIS A 75 -5.01 -9.48 0.87
N GLN A 76 -5.55 -8.30 0.66
CA GLN A 76 -5.95 -7.35 1.69
C GLN A 76 -7.49 -7.14 1.75
N TRP A 77 -8.28 -8.17 1.42
CA TRP A 77 -9.73 -8.09 1.34
C TRP A 77 -10.37 -7.44 2.58
N SER A 78 -9.85 -7.72 3.78
CA SER A 78 -10.32 -7.11 5.03
C SER A 78 -10.05 -5.60 5.17
N LYS A 79 -9.32 -4.98 4.23
CA LYS A 79 -9.21 -3.52 4.09
C LYS A 79 -10.15 -2.97 3.01
N GLY A 80 -10.76 -3.83 2.20
CA GLY A 80 -11.60 -3.43 1.07
C GLY A 80 -12.99 -2.96 1.50
N TRP A 81 -13.66 -2.26 0.58
CA TRP A 81 -15.01 -1.73 0.80
C TRP A 81 -16.05 -2.83 1.10
N ALA A 82 -15.97 -3.97 0.42
CA ALA A 82 -16.92 -5.08 0.63
C ALA A 82 -16.88 -5.58 2.08
N PHE A 83 -15.68 -5.76 2.64
CA PHE A 83 -15.53 -6.12 4.06
C PHE A 83 -16.02 -5.01 4.98
N GLU A 84 -15.61 -3.76 4.73
CA GLU A 84 -15.96 -2.62 5.58
C GLU A 84 -17.47 -2.46 5.72
N ARG A 85 -18.20 -2.56 4.61
CA ARG A 85 -19.65 -2.49 4.60
C ARG A 85 -20.29 -3.66 5.36
N ALA A 86 -19.93 -4.91 4.98
CA ALA A 86 -20.51 -6.09 5.59
C ALA A 86 -20.21 -6.19 7.10
N PHE A 87 -18.99 -5.82 7.52
CA PHE A 87 -18.61 -5.81 8.92
C PHE A 87 -19.33 -4.71 9.70
N GLY A 88 -19.46 -3.50 9.13
CA GLY A 88 -20.24 -2.41 9.74
C GLY A 88 -21.71 -2.78 9.92
N GLU A 89 -22.35 -3.34 8.88
CA GLU A 89 -23.73 -3.85 8.95
C GLU A 89 -23.89 -4.93 10.03
N HIS A 90 -22.93 -5.86 10.11
CA HIS A 90 -22.93 -6.91 11.15
C HIS A 90 -22.81 -6.32 12.54
N VAL A 91 -21.92 -5.35 12.76
CA VAL A 91 -21.71 -4.70 14.04
C VAL A 91 -23.01 -3.99 14.49
N GLN A 92 -23.64 -3.24 13.60
CA GLN A 92 -24.89 -2.54 13.94
C GLN A 92 -26.05 -3.48 14.21
N ALA A 93 -26.15 -4.60 13.49
CA ALA A 93 -27.23 -5.56 13.65
C ALA A 93 -27.08 -6.45 14.89
N HIS A 94 -25.85 -6.78 15.30
CA HIS A 94 -25.61 -7.87 16.26
C HIS A 94 -24.77 -7.47 17.48
N VAL A 95 -24.11 -6.30 17.48
CA VAL A 95 -23.19 -5.88 18.55
C VAL A 95 -23.70 -4.59 19.22
N ALA A 96 -23.77 -3.49 18.48
CA ALA A 96 -24.23 -2.20 18.98
C ALA A 96 -24.80 -1.38 17.81
N ALA A 97 -26.09 -1.07 17.88
CA ALA A 97 -26.82 -0.42 16.79
C ALA A 97 -26.35 1.02 16.48
N ASP A 98 -25.75 1.67 17.45
CA ASP A 98 -25.22 3.04 17.38
C ASP A 98 -23.72 3.12 17.03
N LEU A 99 -23.01 1.96 16.98
CA LEU A 99 -21.59 1.94 16.67
C LEU A 99 -21.35 2.02 15.16
N GLN A 100 -20.62 3.06 14.74
CA GLN A 100 -20.21 3.27 13.36
C GLN A 100 -18.81 2.68 13.10
N TYR A 101 -18.68 1.89 12.02
CA TYR A 101 -17.42 1.35 11.55
C TYR A 101 -17.17 1.79 10.10
N TYR A 102 -16.09 2.54 9.85
CA TYR A 102 -15.78 3.06 8.52
C TYR A 102 -14.33 3.48 8.36
N SER A 103 -13.90 3.71 7.10
CA SER A 103 -12.58 4.24 6.78
C SER A 103 -12.67 5.67 6.25
N LEU A 104 -12.00 6.59 6.94
CA LEU A 104 -12.01 8.04 6.61
C LEU A 104 -11.39 8.32 5.23
N LEU A 105 -10.39 7.55 4.80
CA LEU A 105 -9.69 7.76 3.54
C LEU A 105 -10.32 6.99 2.37
N ARG A 106 -11.42 6.28 2.59
CA ARG A 106 -12.07 5.46 1.55
C ARG A 106 -12.37 6.19 0.22
N PRO A 107 -12.80 7.46 0.22
CA PRO A 107 -13.05 8.19 -1.02
C PRO A 107 -11.77 8.60 -1.77
N LEU A 108 -10.60 8.49 -1.13
CA LEU A 108 -9.35 9.00 -1.65
C LEU A 108 -8.54 7.90 -2.35
N SER A 109 -7.86 8.29 -3.43
CA SER A 109 -6.81 7.48 -4.04
C SER A 109 -5.51 7.58 -3.22
N GLU A 110 -4.58 6.65 -3.43
CA GLU A 110 -3.24 6.71 -2.80
C GLU A 110 -2.50 8.01 -3.17
N LEU A 111 -2.62 8.47 -4.42
CA LEU A 111 -2.02 9.74 -4.83
C LEU A 111 -2.65 10.94 -4.13
N ALA A 112 -3.96 10.91 -3.87
CA ALA A 112 -4.63 11.97 -3.11
C ALA A 112 -4.14 12.00 -1.65
N VAL A 113 -3.95 10.83 -1.04
CA VAL A 113 -3.37 10.69 0.30
C VAL A 113 -1.92 11.18 0.30
N ALA A 114 -1.09 10.74 -0.67
CA ALA A 114 0.30 11.16 -0.82
C ALA A 114 0.41 12.69 -0.98
N ARG A 115 -0.44 13.30 -1.80
CA ARG A 115 -0.52 14.75 -1.98
C ARG A 115 -0.82 15.48 -0.66
N GLN A 116 -1.72 14.95 0.14
CA GLN A 116 -2.05 15.56 1.43
C GLN A 116 -0.91 15.39 2.44
N PHE A 117 -0.28 14.21 2.48
CA PHE A 117 0.85 13.93 3.34
C PHE A 117 2.07 14.80 3.02
N ALA A 118 2.34 15.04 1.74
CA ALA A 118 3.47 15.84 1.27
C ALA A 118 3.47 17.31 1.74
N LYS A 119 2.31 17.82 2.17
CA LYS A 119 2.18 19.22 2.66
C LYS A 119 2.88 19.49 3.99
N SER A 120 3.23 18.44 4.75
CA SER A 120 3.92 18.56 6.03
C SER A 120 5.21 17.74 6.03
N ASP A 121 6.25 18.27 6.61
CA ASP A 121 7.55 17.60 6.83
C ASP A 121 7.67 16.93 8.20
N ARG A 122 6.67 17.14 9.06
CA ARG A 122 6.64 16.68 10.45
C ARG A 122 6.97 15.20 10.63
N TYR A 123 6.63 14.37 9.65
CA TYR A 123 6.76 12.92 9.74
C TYR A 123 7.92 12.35 8.91
N ASP A 124 8.67 13.17 8.19
CA ASP A 124 9.75 12.75 7.28
C ASP A 124 10.79 11.86 7.97
N ALA A 125 11.13 12.20 9.21
CA ALA A 125 12.09 11.45 10.01
C ALA A 125 11.51 10.21 10.69
N HIS A 126 10.20 9.95 10.61
CA HIS A 126 9.55 8.95 11.47
C HIS A 126 8.75 7.90 10.72
N PHE A 127 8.20 8.20 9.52
CA PHE A 127 7.34 7.25 8.83
C PHE A 127 8.13 6.17 8.07
N SER A 128 7.55 5.00 7.98
CA SER A 128 8.00 3.91 7.11
C SER A 128 6.84 2.96 6.83
N SER A 129 6.80 2.44 5.60
CA SER A 129 5.96 1.31 5.22
C SER A 129 6.77 0.24 4.45
N CYS A 130 8.08 0.26 4.61
CA CYS A 130 8.98 -0.72 4.00
C CYS A 130 8.69 -2.13 4.55
N ASN A 131 8.33 -3.08 3.68
CA ASN A 131 8.00 -4.44 4.12
C ASN A 131 9.16 -5.11 4.87
N ARG A 132 10.39 -4.92 4.39
CA ARG A 132 11.58 -5.53 5.05
C ARG A 132 11.84 -4.97 6.44
N ASN A 133 11.44 -3.72 6.71
CA ASN A 133 11.62 -3.11 8.03
C ASN A 133 10.72 -3.74 9.11
N PHE A 134 9.66 -4.42 8.69
CA PHE A 134 8.69 -5.06 9.58
C PHE A 134 8.82 -6.59 9.61
N HIS A 135 9.88 -7.16 9.03
CA HIS A 135 10.14 -8.59 9.14
C HIS A 135 10.30 -9.02 10.59
N ILE A 136 9.62 -10.09 10.97
CA ILE A 136 9.72 -10.67 12.31
C ILE A 136 10.93 -11.61 12.40
N LEU A 137 11.15 -12.45 11.39
CA LEU A 137 12.18 -13.48 11.34
C LEU A 137 13.32 -13.17 10.36
N GLY A 138 13.15 -12.20 9.46
CA GLY A 138 14.14 -11.82 8.45
C GLY A 138 15.04 -10.68 8.91
N GLU A 139 16.11 -10.44 8.16
CA GLU A 139 16.95 -9.26 8.35
C GLU A 139 16.19 -7.98 8.11
N ARG A 140 16.44 -6.99 8.94
CA ARG A 140 15.90 -5.64 8.79
C ARG A 140 16.92 -4.73 8.11
N PRO A 141 16.52 -3.82 7.24
CA PRO A 141 17.44 -2.85 6.66
C PRO A 141 18.03 -1.94 7.73
N ALA A 142 19.25 -1.43 7.48
CA ALA A 142 19.90 -0.47 8.38
C ALA A 142 19.16 0.87 8.46
N SER A 143 18.36 1.21 7.44
CA SER A 143 17.53 2.42 7.38
C SER A 143 16.04 2.06 7.42
N ARG A 144 15.19 3.07 7.56
CA ARG A 144 13.72 2.89 7.53
C ARG A 144 13.19 2.38 6.17
N TRP A 145 13.95 2.57 5.10
CA TRP A 145 13.59 2.22 3.74
C TRP A 145 14.68 1.34 3.13
N CYS A 146 14.36 0.13 2.72
CA CYS A 146 15.34 -0.72 2.04
C CYS A 146 15.65 -0.26 0.59
N GLY A 147 14.77 0.52 -0.02
CA GLY A 147 14.90 1.06 -1.36
C GLY A 147 14.77 0.03 -2.50
N VAL A 148 14.35 -1.22 -2.21
CA VAL A 148 14.27 -2.28 -3.22
C VAL A 148 13.01 -3.13 -3.15
N CYS A 149 12.14 -2.94 -2.16
CA CYS A 149 10.88 -3.67 -2.10
C CYS A 149 9.76 -2.89 -2.80
N PRO A 150 8.68 -3.57 -3.24
CA PRO A 150 7.56 -2.91 -3.92
C PRO A 150 6.97 -1.72 -3.15
N LYS A 151 6.93 -1.79 -1.82
CA LYS A 151 6.47 -0.68 -0.98
C LYS A 151 7.40 0.53 -1.06
N CYS A 152 8.72 0.33 -1.08
CA CYS A 152 9.67 1.44 -1.24
C CYS A 152 9.51 2.11 -2.60
N HIS A 153 9.41 1.33 -3.68
CA HIS A 153 9.19 1.85 -5.03
C HIS A 153 7.88 2.62 -5.12
N PHE A 154 6.78 2.01 -4.64
CA PHE A 154 5.47 2.65 -4.72
C PHE A 154 5.38 3.94 -3.91
N VAL A 155 5.83 3.94 -2.65
CA VAL A 155 5.76 5.16 -1.81
C VAL A 155 6.66 6.26 -2.34
N PHE A 156 7.85 5.92 -2.85
CA PHE A 156 8.72 6.90 -3.52
C PHE A 156 8.01 7.52 -4.73
N LEU A 157 7.46 6.68 -5.62
CA LEU A 157 6.74 7.14 -6.81
C LEU A 157 5.50 7.98 -6.46
N ALA A 158 4.69 7.54 -5.49
CA ALA A 158 3.47 8.24 -5.10
C ALA A 158 3.73 9.63 -4.49
N LEU A 159 4.86 9.81 -3.80
CA LEU A 159 5.27 11.09 -3.19
C LEU A 159 6.01 12.02 -4.17
N ALA A 160 6.71 11.46 -5.16
CA ALA A 160 7.56 12.22 -6.08
C ALA A 160 6.83 13.36 -6.82
N PRO A 161 5.55 13.22 -7.27
CA PRO A 161 4.81 14.31 -7.88
C PRO A 161 4.51 15.50 -6.95
N PHE A 162 4.62 15.31 -5.63
CA PHE A 162 4.15 16.28 -4.64
C PHE A 162 5.23 16.81 -3.70
N MET A 163 6.40 16.18 -3.70
CA MET A 163 7.54 16.58 -2.88
C MET A 163 8.70 17.11 -3.72
N PRO A 164 9.48 18.08 -3.24
CA PRO A 164 10.77 18.42 -3.84
C PRO A 164 11.70 17.21 -3.86
N LYS A 165 12.39 16.97 -4.98
CA LYS A 165 13.31 15.82 -5.16
C LYS A 165 14.35 15.70 -4.04
N PRO A 166 15.04 16.77 -3.59
CA PRO A 166 16.01 16.65 -2.49
C PRO A 166 15.39 16.15 -1.17
N ARG A 167 14.16 16.59 -0.86
CA ARG A 167 13.45 16.14 0.34
C ARG A 167 13.13 14.65 0.27
N LEU A 168 12.60 14.19 -0.86
CA LEU A 168 12.25 12.79 -1.04
C LEU A 168 13.50 11.89 -1.02
N VAL A 169 14.57 12.30 -1.71
CA VAL A 169 15.85 11.59 -1.69
C VAL A 169 16.43 11.50 -0.27
N ALA A 170 16.31 12.55 0.52
CA ALA A 170 16.78 12.53 1.91
C ALA A 170 15.98 11.54 2.79
N ILE A 171 14.68 11.38 2.56
CA ILE A 171 13.82 10.42 3.28
C ILE A 171 14.25 8.97 2.98
N PHE A 172 14.53 8.65 1.71
CA PHE A 172 14.87 7.29 1.25
C PHE A 172 16.36 6.98 1.24
N GLY A 173 17.22 8.01 1.41
CA GLY A 173 18.67 7.90 1.38
C GLY A 173 19.28 7.83 -0.03
N ARG A 174 18.47 7.71 -1.09
CA ARG A 174 18.89 7.72 -2.49
C ARG A 174 17.72 8.01 -3.42
N ASN A 175 18.02 8.34 -4.67
CA ASN A 175 17.02 8.47 -5.73
C ASN A 175 16.68 7.06 -6.29
N LEU A 176 15.44 6.60 -6.09
CA LEU A 176 15.00 5.29 -6.56
C LEU A 176 14.55 5.31 -8.03
N LEU A 177 14.36 6.48 -8.64
CA LEU A 177 13.98 6.63 -10.04
C LEU A 177 15.19 6.77 -10.98
N ASP A 178 16.38 6.97 -10.42
CA ASP A 178 17.63 7.11 -11.18
C ASP A 178 18.56 5.89 -10.93
N ASP A 179 18.00 4.71 -11.00
CA ASP A 179 18.70 3.44 -10.77
C ASP A 179 18.13 2.37 -11.71
N ALA A 180 18.82 2.06 -12.78
CA ALA A 180 18.42 1.05 -13.77
C ALA A 180 18.14 -0.33 -13.16
N GLY A 181 18.78 -0.66 -12.04
CA GLY A 181 18.54 -1.91 -11.32
C GLY A 181 17.14 -2.02 -10.71
N GLN A 182 16.39 -0.90 -10.61
CA GLN A 182 15.02 -0.87 -10.09
C GLN A 182 13.95 -1.03 -11.19
N VAL A 183 14.34 -1.04 -12.46
CA VAL A 183 13.41 -1.16 -13.61
C VAL A 183 12.38 -2.28 -13.44
N PRO A 184 12.75 -3.53 -13.08
CA PRO A 184 11.75 -4.59 -12.92
C PRO A 184 10.69 -4.29 -11.87
N GLY A 185 11.09 -3.65 -10.76
CA GLY A 185 10.16 -3.27 -9.70
C GLY A 185 9.16 -2.19 -10.13
N TYR A 186 9.60 -1.23 -10.95
CA TYR A 186 8.70 -0.22 -11.50
C TYR A 186 7.86 -0.77 -12.66
N ASP A 187 8.36 -1.67 -13.48
CA ASP A 187 7.55 -2.35 -14.50
C ASP A 187 6.36 -3.08 -13.88
N ALA A 188 6.60 -3.79 -12.78
CA ALA A 188 5.54 -4.46 -12.03
C ALA A 188 4.51 -3.46 -11.45
N LEU A 189 4.95 -2.31 -10.91
CA LEU A 189 4.04 -1.27 -10.40
C LEU A 189 3.21 -0.61 -11.50
N LEU A 190 3.79 -0.45 -12.69
CA LEU A 190 3.14 0.14 -13.86
C LEU A 190 2.25 -0.89 -14.59
N GLU A 191 2.31 -2.16 -14.20
CA GLU A 191 1.67 -3.29 -14.90
C GLU A 191 2.12 -3.35 -16.39
N PHE A 192 3.40 -3.06 -16.62
CA PHE A 192 4.03 -3.08 -17.94
C PHE A 192 4.97 -4.28 -18.05
N ARG A 193 4.64 -5.24 -18.91
CA ARG A 193 5.38 -6.51 -19.09
C ARG A 193 5.52 -7.38 -17.84
N ASP A 194 4.82 -7.03 -16.78
CA ASP A 194 4.79 -7.76 -15.51
C ASP A 194 3.44 -7.50 -14.80
N HIS A 195 3.20 -8.19 -13.70
CA HIS A 195 1.97 -8.08 -12.92
C HIS A 195 2.20 -7.25 -11.68
N LYS A 196 1.13 -6.54 -11.27
CA LYS A 196 1.10 -5.83 -10.00
C LYS A 196 1.65 -6.72 -8.87
N PRO A 197 2.62 -6.25 -8.08
CA PRO A 197 3.14 -7.00 -6.93
C PRO A 197 2.01 -7.43 -5.99
N PHE A 198 2.08 -8.66 -5.48
CA PHE A 198 1.14 -9.18 -4.49
C PHE A 198 1.43 -8.55 -3.10
N GLU A 199 1.35 -7.24 -3.05
CA GLU A 199 1.73 -6.35 -1.95
C GLU A 199 0.71 -5.23 -1.80
N CYS A 200 0.66 -4.60 -0.62
CA CYS A 200 -0.17 -3.43 -0.38
C CYS A 200 0.41 -2.18 -1.07
N VAL A 201 0.31 -2.11 -2.38
CA VAL A 201 0.68 -0.97 -3.24
C VAL A 201 -0.56 -0.48 -3.98
N GLY A 202 -0.56 0.76 -4.45
CA GLY A 202 -1.68 1.34 -5.19
C GLY A 202 -1.98 0.64 -6.51
N GLU A 203 -2.93 1.17 -7.23
CA GLU A 203 -3.32 0.67 -8.56
C GLU A 203 -2.22 0.98 -9.60
N GLY A 204 -2.07 0.13 -10.62
CA GLY A 204 -1.16 0.41 -11.74
C GLY A 204 -1.47 1.74 -12.43
N ARG A 205 -2.77 2.08 -12.56
CA ARG A 205 -3.20 3.37 -13.07
C ARG A 205 -2.66 4.56 -12.24
N GLU A 206 -2.67 4.48 -10.93
CA GLU A 206 -2.10 5.52 -10.08
C GLU A 206 -0.58 5.64 -10.25
N SER A 207 0.10 4.50 -10.39
CA SER A 207 1.54 4.47 -10.67
C SER A 207 1.86 5.09 -12.02
N ARG A 208 1.07 4.81 -13.06
CA ARG A 208 1.21 5.41 -14.38
C ARG A 208 0.93 6.93 -14.37
N ALA A 209 -0.11 7.36 -13.68
CA ALA A 209 -0.43 8.78 -13.52
C ALA A 209 0.67 9.55 -12.77
N ALA A 210 1.23 8.95 -11.70
CA ALA A 210 2.37 9.54 -10.99
C ALA A 210 3.59 9.68 -11.91
N MET A 211 3.92 8.63 -12.66
CA MET A 211 5.06 8.65 -13.59
C MET A 211 4.87 9.66 -14.71
N ALA A 212 3.67 9.76 -15.29
CA ALA A 212 3.35 10.74 -16.32
C ALA A 212 3.52 12.19 -15.79
N ALA A 213 3.14 12.45 -14.53
CA ALA A 213 3.37 13.74 -13.90
C ALA A 213 4.86 14.08 -13.73
N LEU A 214 5.72 13.08 -13.54
CA LEU A 214 7.18 13.29 -13.40
C LEU A 214 7.85 13.60 -14.74
N VAL A 215 7.37 13.04 -15.84
CA VAL A 215 7.87 13.36 -17.20
C VAL A 215 7.78 14.86 -17.49
N GLU A 216 6.76 15.53 -16.98
CA GLU A 216 6.54 16.98 -17.17
C GLU A 216 7.38 17.86 -16.20
N ARG A 217 8.18 17.25 -15.32
CA ARG A 217 8.97 17.96 -14.31
C ARG A 217 10.45 17.95 -14.64
N PRO A 218 11.08 19.12 -14.81
CA PRO A 218 12.50 19.23 -15.17
C PRO A 218 13.44 18.48 -14.22
N GLU A 219 13.13 18.46 -12.93
CA GLU A 219 13.95 17.81 -11.91
C GLU A 219 13.91 16.29 -11.92
N TRP A 220 12.90 15.68 -12.60
CA TRP A 220 12.68 14.23 -12.63
C TRP A 220 12.83 13.59 -14.01
N ARG A 221 12.55 14.34 -15.09
CA ARG A 221 12.42 13.82 -16.45
C ARG A 221 13.66 13.13 -17.00
N GLU A 222 14.85 13.45 -16.47
CA GLU A 222 16.13 12.89 -16.88
C GLU A 222 16.55 11.66 -16.05
N ASP A 223 15.77 11.29 -15.01
CA ASP A 223 16.02 10.09 -14.25
C ASP A 223 15.71 8.85 -15.09
N GLU A 224 16.57 7.84 -15.03
CA GLU A 224 16.59 6.64 -15.88
C GLU A 224 15.20 6.01 -16.09
N ILE A 225 14.45 5.83 -14.99
CA ILE A 225 13.13 5.16 -15.04
C ILE A 225 12.06 6.10 -15.61
N VAL A 226 12.14 7.40 -15.32
CA VAL A 226 11.20 8.40 -15.85
C VAL A 226 11.41 8.60 -17.35
N GLU A 227 12.68 8.73 -17.79
CA GLU A 227 13.02 8.81 -19.20
C GLU A 227 12.55 7.55 -19.96
N ARG A 228 12.81 6.36 -19.41
CA ARG A 228 12.36 5.10 -19.98
C ARG A 228 10.83 5.06 -20.09
N PHE A 229 10.09 5.48 -19.06
CA PHE A 229 8.63 5.56 -19.11
C PHE A 229 8.16 6.46 -20.26
N ALA A 230 8.74 7.63 -20.39
CA ALA A 230 8.38 8.58 -21.47
C ALA A 230 8.62 8.01 -22.85
N ARG A 231 9.73 7.31 -23.03
CA ARG A 231 10.17 6.75 -24.33
C ARG A 231 9.46 5.46 -24.70
N GLU A 232 9.30 4.53 -23.75
CA GLU A 232 8.88 3.17 -24.05
C GLU A 232 7.45 2.84 -23.63
N ILE A 233 6.98 3.38 -22.50
CA ILE A 233 5.71 2.94 -21.90
C ILE A 233 4.57 3.89 -22.28
N ARG A 234 4.75 5.18 -22.03
CA ARG A 234 3.74 6.20 -22.29
C ARG A 234 3.12 6.16 -23.71
N PRO A 235 3.89 5.93 -24.80
CA PRO A 235 3.31 5.83 -26.13
C PRO A 235 2.40 4.63 -26.38
N GLN A 236 2.44 3.63 -25.51
CA GLN A 236 1.64 2.40 -25.62
C GLN A 236 0.36 2.45 -24.76
N LEU A 237 0.19 3.50 -23.94
CA LEU A 237 -0.98 3.66 -23.08
C LEU A 237 -2.13 4.33 -23.84
N GLY A 238 -3.34 3.81 -23.67
CA GLY A 238 -4.57 4.42 -24.18
C GLY A 238 -5.05 5.62 -23.33
N ASP A 239 -5.97 6.42 -23.89
CA ASP A 239 -6.51 7.64 -23.26
C ASP A 239 -7.13 7.42 -21.85
N GLY A 240 -7.49 6.20 -21.50
CA GLY A 240 -8.10 5.87 -20.21
C GLY A 240 -7.13 5.26 -19.17
N GLU A 241 -5.85 5.11 -19.51
CA GLU A 241 -4.87 4.37 -18.69
C GLU A 241 -3.93 5.28 -17.87
N LEU A 242 -4.05 6.58 -18.05
CA LEU A 242 -3.37 7.63 -17.27
C LEU A 242 -4.26 8.23 -16.21
#